data_729831432859948250ed2f65d1bb076d
#
_entry.id   729831432859948250ed2f65d1bb076d
#
_cell.length_a   1.000
_cell.length_b   1.000
_cell.length_c   1.000
_cell.angle_alpha   90.00
_cell.angle_beta   90.00
_cell.angle_gamma   90.00
#
_symmetry.space_group_name_H-M   'P 1'
#
loop_
_entity.id
_entity.type
_entity.pdbx_description
1 polymer ?
#
loop_
_entity_poly.entity_id
_entity_poly.type
_entity_poly.pdbx_seq_one_letter_code
_entity_poly.pdbx_strand_id
1 'polypeptide(L)'
;RQMCIRDRDMTMGEFVEVYFRDKSQSLKDRSIKNKRDTMNAQLLPYFKDRPMNSITPAEIIQWQNTIIEKGYSDDYLKTIQNQMTALFNHAKNIYNLADNPCDKVKRMGKTSKKKMKFWTIEEYRQFMTGIEPGSKYYVLFELLFWTGAREGEALSITPADIDFERNLLHINKTYYRMHGEDVITSPKTEESNRTISIPEFLKKEIQDYISRLYELPEDERIFPMVHEAVQHKLKQVVQKTGVKKIRVHDIRHSHAAFLINKGVQPLMIKERFGHTDIRITLNTYGHLYPDQQKVVADMLDDENIKSSGSTNNRSNVTNGDESTNVNPRQVDYSRDSSREQQRIGENSWENGGIYGTEK
;
A
#
# COMPACT_ATOMS: atom_id res chain seq x y z
N ARG A 1 -17.52 -32.57 -24.01
CA ARG A 1 -17.96 -33.25 -22.77
C ARG A 1 -17.31 -32.55 -21.60
N GLN A 2 -18.08 -31.85 -20.81
CA GLN A 2 -17.62 -31.27 -19.54
C GLN A 2 -17.18 -32.42 -18.61
N MET A 3 -15.92 -32.44 -18.23
CA MET A 3 -15.33 -33.50 -17.42
C MET A 3 -15.79 -33.29 -15.96
N CYS A 4 -16.72 -34.11 -15.49
CA CYS A 4 -17.25 -34.06 -14.15
C CYS A 4 -16.29 -34.75 -13.17
N ILE A 5 -15.93 -34.13 -12.05
CA ILE A 5 -15.10 -34.76 -11.00
C ILE A 5 -15.82 -36.02 -10.41
N ARG A 6 -17.16 -36.06 -10.48
CA ARG A 6 -17.94 -37.24 -10.04
C ARG A 6 -17.70 -38.50 -10.87
N ASP A 7 -17.30 -38.36 -12.14
CA ASP A 7 -17.19 -39.50 -13.07
C ASP A 7 -15.79 -40.08 -13.12
N ARG A 8 -14.80 -39.46 -12.46
CA ARG A 8 -13.41 -39.93 -12.37
C ARG A 8 -12.83 -39.58 -11.02
N ASP A 9 -12.06 -40.47 -10.43
CA ASP A 9 -11.26 -40.28 -9.22
C ASP A 9 -10.07 -39.36 -9.50
N MET A 10 -10.34 -38.14 -10.02
CA MET A 10 -9.31 -37.15 -10.33
C MET A 10 -8.58 -36.76 -9.05
N THR A 11 -7.27 -36.96 -9.07
CA THR A 11 -6.40 -36.62 -7.95
C THR A 11 -6.23 -35.08 -7.78
N MET A 12 -5.83 -34.65 -6.61
CA MET A 12 -5.55 -33.20 -6.39
C MET A 12 -4.42 -32.72 -7.32
N GLY A 13 -3.40 -33.55 -7.56
CA GLY A 13 -2.30 -33.19 -8.47
C GLY A 13 -2.79 -32.90 -9.88
N GLU A 14 -3.64 -33.76 -10.43
CA GLU A 14 -4.26 -33.58 -11.74
C GLU A 14 -5.18 -32.35 -11.76
N PHE A 15 -5.96 -32.14 -10.70
CA PHE A 15 -6.88 -31.02 -10.61
C PHE A 15 -6.16 -29.68 -10.50
N VAL A 16 -5.00 -29.60 -9.85
CA VAL A 16 -4.17 -28.38 -9.81
C VAL A 16 -3.78 -27.94 -11.22
N GLU A 17 -3.44 -28.87 -12.13
CA GLU A 17 -3.14 -28.51 -13.53
C GLU A 17 -4.37 -28.01 -14.28
N VAL A 18 -5.54 -28.62 -14.05
CA VAL A 18 -6.82 -28.14 -14.58
C VAL A 18 -7.12 -26.72 -14.07
N TYR A 19 -6.98 -26.50 -12.76
CA TYR A 19 -7.19 -25.19 -12.15
C TYR A 19 -6.33 -24.10 -12.79
N PHE A 20 -5.03 -24.34 -13.00
CA PHE A 20 -4.14 -23.34 -13.60
C PHE A 20 -4.41 -23.14 -15.08
N ARG A 21 -4.79 -24.18 -15.82
CA ARG A 21 -5.24 -24.06 -17.23
C ARG A 21 -6.45 -23.13 -17.32
N ASP A 22 -7.47 -23.32 -16.46
CA ASP A 22 -8.68 -22.52 -16.46
C ASP A 22 -8.44 -21.07 -16.01
N LYS A 23 -7.43 -20.85 -15.16
CA LYS A 23 -7.05 -19.52 -14.65
C LYS A 23 -6.03 -18.80 -15.51
N SER A 24 -5.47 -19.42 -16.54
CA SER A 24 -4.39 -18.87 -17.37
C SER A 24 -4.73 -17.50 -17.99
N GLN A 25 -5.97 -17.30 -18.43
CA GLN A 25 -6.43 -16.05 -19.04
C GLN A 25 -6.85 -14.98 -18.02
N SER A 26 -7.13 -15.36 -16.77
CA SER A 26 -7.67 -14.44 -15.76
C SER A 26 -6.63 -13.98 -14.74
N LEU A 27 -5.49 -14.62 -14.66
CA LEU A 27 -4.42 -14.31 -13.72
C LEU A 27 -3.15 -13.90 -14.46
N LYS A 28 -2.44 -12.89 -13.91
CA LYS A 28 -1.09 -12.54 -14.38
C LYS A 28 -0.09 -13.67 -14.03
N ASP A 29 0.90 -13.88 -14.88
CA ASP A 29 1.91 -14.96 -14.76
C ASP A 29 2.55 -15.02 -13.38
N ARG A 30 2.94 -13.86 -12.80
CA ARG A 30 3.48 -13.80 -11.44
C ARG A 30 2.50 -14.36 -10.39
N SER A 31 1.20 -14.13 -10.56
CA SER A 31 0.17 -14.66 -9.64
C SER A 31 0.02 -16.16 -9.80
N ILE A 32 0.07 -16.66 -11.03
CA ILE A 32 0.05 -18.10 -11.34
C ILE A 32 1.27 -18.76 -10.70
N LYS A 33 2.47 -18.21 -10.93
CA LYS A 33 3.71 -18.71 -10.35
C LYS A 33 3.64 -18.81 -8.82
N ASN A 34 3.30 -17.71 -8.15
CA ASN A 34 3.25 -17.67 -6.68
C ASN A 34 2.23 -18.66 -6.10
N LYS A 35 1.07 -18.81 -6.76
CA LYS A 35 0.05 -19.78 -6.35
C LYS A 35 0.54 -21.20 -6.55
N ARG A 36 1.14 -21.48 -7.70
CA ARG A 36 1.70 -22.79 -8.04
C ARG A 36 2.81 -23.18 -7.06
N ASP A 37 3.75 -22.28 -6.79
CA ASP A 37 4.83 -22.52 -5.83
C ASP A 37 4.28 -22.84 -4.43
N THR A 38 3.24 -22.11 -3.99
CA THR A 38 2.59 -22.39 -2.70
C THR A 38 1.88 -23.73 -2.68
N MET A 39 1.15 -24.09 -3.75
CA MET A 39 0.45 -25.38 -3.84
C MET A 39 1.46 -26.54 -3.89
N ASN A 40 2.50 -26.42 -4.70
CA ASN A 40 3.56 -27.44 -4.81
C ASN A 40 4.28 -27.67 -3.47
N ALA A 41 4.57 -26.60 -2.72
CA ALA A 41 5.32 -26.70 -1.47
C ALA A 41 4.47 -27.12 -0.27
N GLN A 42 3.17 -26.81 -0.24
CA GLN A 42 2.37 -26.93 0.98
C GLN A 42 1.13 -27.84 0.86
N LEU A 43 0.58 -28.04 -0.34
CA LEU A 43 -0.60 -28.87 -0.58
C LEU A 43 -0.22 -30.23 -1.19
N LEU A 44 0.48 -30.23 -2.31
CA LEU A 44 0.77 -31.46 -3.08
C LEU A 44 1.60 -32.49 -2.30
N PRO A 45 2.52 -32.17 -1.38
CA PRO A 45 3.20 -33.20 -0.60
C PRO A 45 2.25 -34.08 0.25
N TYR A 46 1.04 -33.59 0.53
CA TYR A 46 0.05 -34.30 1.36
C TYR A 46 -1.08 -34.92 0.54
N PHE A 47 -1.49 -34.27 -0.55
CA PHE A 47 -2.74 -34.60 -1.23
C PHE A 47 -2.58 -34.91 -2.72
N LYS A 48 -1.35 -34.92 -3.29
CA LYS A 48 -1.11 -35.05 -4.73
C LYS A 48 -1.89 -36.21 -5.35
N ASP A 49 -1.78 -37.38 -4.71
CA ASP A 49 -2.32 -38.65 -5.23
C ASP A 49 -3.71 -38.97 -4.63
N ARG A 50 -4.29 -38.05 -3.85
CA ARG A 50 -5.61 -38.21 -3.23
C ARG A 50 -6.71 -37.76 -4.21
N PRO A 51 -7.74 -38.57 -4.46
CA PRO A 51 -8.92 -38.14 -5.19
C PRO A 51 -9.60 -36.96 -4.52
N MET A 52 -9.94 -35.91 -5.30
CA MET A 52 -10.54 -34.68 -4.80
C MET A 52 -11.84 -34.92 -4.01
N ASN A 53 -12.63 -35.88 -4.41
CA ASN A 53 -13.92 -36.27 -3.81
C ASN A 53 -13.76 -37.06 -2.49
N SER A 54 -12.57 -37.61 -2.23
CA SER A 54 -12.29 -38.40 -1.02
C SER A 54 -11.68 -37.63 0.13
N ILE A 55 -11.24 -36.38 -0.09
CA ILE A 55 -10.58 -35.56 0.94
C ILE A 55 -11.63 -35.05 1.92
N THR A 56 -11.46 -35.43 3.18
CA THR A 56 -12.39 -35.12 4.28
C THR A 56 -12.00 -33.88 5.09
N PRO A 57 -12.94 -33.24 5.80
CA PRO A 57 -12.61 -32.17 6.73
C PRO A 57 -11.62 -32.59 7.83
N ALA A 58 -11.66 -33.87 8.28
CA ALA A 58 -10.75 -34.39 9.29
C ALA A 58 -9.30 -34.42 8.76
N GLU A 59 -9.08 -34.83 7.52
CA GLU A 59 -7.76 -34.83 6.89
C GLU A 59 -7.23 -33.40 6.68
N ILE A 60 -8.11 -32.43 6.38
CA ILE A 60 -7.72 -31.03 6.29
C ILE A 60 -7.27 -30.51 7.66
N ILE A 61 -7.94 -30.88 8.76
CA ILE A 61 -7.50 -30.49 10.12
C ILE A 61 -6.13 -31.09 10.43
N GLN A 62 -5.89 -32.37 10.10
CA GLN A 62 -4.59 -33.01 10.30
C GLN A 62 -3.49 -32.29 9.50
N TRP A 63 -3.75 -32.01 8.22
CA TRP A 63 -2.83 -31.22 7.40
C TRP A 63 -2.60 -29.80 7.97
N GLN A 64 -3.64 -29.10 8.42
CA GLN A 64 -3.50 -27.79 9.04
C GLN A 64 -2.56 -27.84 10.27
N ASN A 65 -2.71 -28.85 11.12
CA ASN A 65 -1.83 -29.02 12.29
C ASN A 65 -0.36 -29.17 11.86
N THR A 66 -0.09 -30.03 10.86
CA THR A 66 1.27 -30.21 10.33
C THR A 66 1.84 -28.93 9.71
N ILE A 67 1.02 -28.11 9.06
CA ILE A 67 1.46 -26.83 8.50
C ILE A 67 1.72 -25.80 9.60
N ILE A 68 0.91 -25.77 10.65
CA ILE A 68 1.08 -24.87 11.81
C ILE A 68 2.38 -25.22 12.57
N GLU A 69 2.69 -26.48 12.75
CA GLU A 69 3.92 -26.96 13.41
C GLU A 69 5.20 -26.50 12.71
N LYS A 70 5.15 -26.16 11.41
CA LYS A 70 6.29 -25.59 10.68
C LYS A 70 6.64 -24.15 11.11
N GLY A 71 5.86 -23.52 12.00
CA GLY A 71 6.15 -22.21 12.57
C GLY A 71 6.02 -21.03 11.59
N TYR A 72 5.24 -21.17 10.53
CA TYR A 72 5.00 -20.09 9.59
C TYR A 72 4.24 -18.92 10.21
N SER A 73 4.43 -17.72 9.64
CA SER A 73 3.67 -16.53 10.06
C SER A 73 2.16 -16.70 9.78
N ASP A 74 1.32 -16.09 10.61
CA ASP A 74 -0.14 -16.10 10.45
C ASP A 74 -0.61 -15.67 9.05
N ASP A 75 0.06 -14.69 8.43
CA ASP A 75 -0.28 -14.21 7.09
C ASP A 75 0.04 -15.26 6.01
N TYR A 76 1.14 -16.03 6.19
CA TYR A 76 1.48 -17.11 5.27
C TYR A 76 0.55 -18.31 5.46
N LEU A 77 0.21 -18.66 6.71
CA LEU A 77 -0.80 -19.68 7.01
C LEU A 77 -2.14 -19.38 6.34
N LYS A 78 -2.59 -18.11 6.39
CA LYS A 78 -3.79 -17.67 5.65
C LYS A 78 -3.64 -17.83 4.14
N THR A 79 -2.46 -17.50 3.62
CA THR A 79 -2.19 -17.64 2.17
C THR A 79 -2.30 -19.09 1.75
N ILE A 80 -1.71 -20.02 2.50
CA ILE A 80 -1.78 -21.46 2.25
C ILE A 80 -3.24 -21.93 2.30
N GLN A 81 -3.97 -21.57 3.36
CA GLN A 81 -5.40 -21.92 3.51
C GLN A 81 -6.24 -21.38 2.36
N ASN A 82 -5.99 -20.14 1.91
CA ASN A 82 -6.72 -19.54 0.81
C ASN A 82 -6.47 -20.28 -0.51
N GLN A 83 -5.27 -20.84 -0.76
CA GLN A 83 -5.02 -21.65 -1.95
C GLN A 83 -5.83 -22.96 -1.92
N MET A 84 -5.85 -23.65 -0.78
CA MET A 84 -6.65 -24.86 -0.60
C MET A 84 -8.14 -24.57 -0.82
N THR A 85 -8.68 -23.56 -0.15
CA THR A 85 -10.09 -23.16 -0.27
C THR A 85 -10.45 -22.76 -1.71
N ALA A 86 -9.56 -22.01 -2.39
CA ALA A 86 -9.79 -21.58 -3.78
C ALA A 86 -9.82 -22.76 -4.76
N LEU A 87 -8.97 -23.76 -4.54
CA LEU A 87 -8.92 -24.97 -5.34
C LEU A 87 -10.23 -25.76 -5.22
N PHE A 88 -10.69 -26.03 -3.99
CA PHE A 88 -11.95 -26.73 -3.74
C PHE A 88 -13.18 -25.93 -4.18
N ASN A 89 -13.20 -24.61 -4.02
CA ASN A 89 -14.28 -23.78 -4.56
C ASN A 89 -14.36 -23.85 -6.08
N HIS A 90 -13.22 -23.87 -6.76
CA HIS A 90 -13.20 -24.04 -8.21
C HIS A 90 -13.73 -25.43 -8.62
N ALA A 91 -13.34 -26.47 -7.91
CA ALA A 91 -13.84 -27.83 -8.10
C ALA A 91 -15.37 -27.91 -7.90
N LYS A 92 -15.87 -27.30 -6.83
CA LYS A 92 -17.31 -27.27 -6.50
C LYS A 92 -18.11 -26.49 -7.54
N ASN A 93 -17.66 -25.28 -7.89
CA ASN A 93 -18.46 -24.37 -8.71
C ASN A 93 -18.42 -24.70 -10.21
N ILE A 94 -17.35 -25.32 -10.70
CA ILE A 94 -17.15 -25.57 -12.14
C ILE A 94 -17.20 -27.06 -12.49
N TYR A 95 -16.74 -27.93 -11.60
CA TYR A 95 -16.57 -29.35 -11.87
C TYR A 95 -17.49 -30.26 -11.03
N ASN A 96 -18.54 -29.67 -10.43
CA ASN A 96 -19.59 -30.40 -9.70
C ASN A 96 -19.08 -31.27 -8.53
N LEU A 97 -17.97 -30.87 -7.86
CA LEU A 97 -17.65 -31.48 -6.58
C LEU A 97 -18.79 -31.19 -5.58
N ALA A 98 -19.24 -32.19 -4.83
CA ALA A 98 -20.42 -32.06 -3.98
C ALA A 98 -20.29 -30.95 -2.93
N ASP A 99 -19.17 -30.96 -2.20
CA ASP A 99 -18.88 -30.02 -1.11
C ASP A 99 -17.44 -29.54 -1.12
N ASN A 100 -17.21 -28.36 -0.56
CA ASN A 100 -15.85 -27.92 -0.22
C ASN A 100 -15.55 -28.31 1.24
N PRO A 101 -14.65 -29.28 1.49
CA PRO A 101 -14.34 -29.71 2.85
C PRO A 101 -13.73 -28.60 3.72
N CYS A 102 -13.14 -27.58 3.10
CA CYS A 102 -12.61 -26.40 3.82
C CYS A 102 -13.70 -25.53 4.47
N ASP A 103 -14.95 -25.62 4.02
CA ASP A 103 -16.06 -24.84 4.60
C ASP A 103 -16.43 -25.32 6.02
N LYS A 104 -16.09 -26.57 6.33
CA LYS A 104 -16.38 -27.22 7.63
C LYS A 104 -15.23 -27.11 8.64
N VAL A 105 -14.13 -26.46 8.29
CA VAL A 105 -12.95 -26.34 9.15
C VAL A 105 -12.61 -24.88 9.45
N LYS A 106 -12.02 -24.65 10.63
CA LYS A 106 -11.54 -23.32 10.98
C LYS A 106 -10.32 -22.95 10.11
N ARG A 107 -10.28 -21.72 9.63
CA ARG A 107 -9.15 -21.22 8.85
C ARG A 107 -7.89 -21.08 9.69
N MET A 108 -6.74 -21.40 9.09
CA MET A 108 -5.43 -21.16 9.70
C MET A 108 -5.08 -19.67 9.75
N GLY A 109 -4.23 -19.31 10.70
CA GLY A 109 -3.68 -17.97 10.88
C GLY A 109 -4.63 -17.02 11.60
N LYS A 110 -4.14 -16.39 12.66
CA LYS A 110 -4.90 -15.39 13.42
C LYS A 110 -4.93 -14.06 12.67
N THR A 111 -6.05 -13.35 12.74
CA THR A 111 -6.14 -11.99 12.22
C THR A 111 -5.62 -11.03 13.28
N SER A 112 -4.34 -10.73 13.24
CA SER A 112 -3.78 -9.64 14.03
C SER A 112 -3.70 -8.38 13.17
N LYS A 113 -4.25 -7.26 13.66
CA LYS A 113 -4.00 -5.96 13.05
C LYS A 113 -2.56 -5.57 13.38
N LYS A 114 -1.61 -5.87 12.48
CA LYS A 114 -0.24 -5.35 12.62
C LYS A 114 -0.30 -3.83 12.56
N LYS A 115 0.29 -3.15 13.55
CA LYS A 115 0.47 -1.69 13.47
C LYS A 115 1.28 -1.36 12.21
N MET A 116 0.78 -0.44 11.42
CA MET A 116 1.46 0.06 10.22
C MET A 116 2.76 0.74 10.65
N LYS A 117 3.86 0.41 9.95
CA LYS A 117 5.15 1.07 10.15
C LYS A 117 5.33 2.12 9.08
N PHE A 118 5.77 3.29 9.48
CA PHE A 118 6.11 4.39 8.57
C PHE A 118 7.16 5.29 9.24
N TRP A 119 7.85 6.10 8.48
CA TRP A 119 8.74 7.15 8.94
C TRP A 119 8.01 8.48 9.02
N THR A 120 8.35 9.29 10.03
CA THR A 120 8.09 10.72 10.02
C THR A 120 9.01 11.39 9.01
N ILE A 121 8.78 12.69 8.75
CA ILE A 121 9.68 13.45 7.86
C ILE A 121 11.11 13.56 8.43
N GLU A 122 11.25 13.64 9.75
CA GLU A 122 12.53 13.68 10.46
C GLU A 122 13.26 12.33 10.33
N GLU A 123 12.58 11.22 10.55
CA GLU A 123 13.12 9.86 10.34
C GLU A 123 13.53 9.63 8.89
N TYR A 124 12.73 10.11 7.93
CA TYR A 124 13.09 10.05 6.51
C TYR A 124 14.33 10.87 6.20
N ARG A 125 14.44 12.11 6.69
CA ARG A 125 15.63 12.96 6.53
C ARG A 125 16.85 12.30 7.16
N GLN A 126 16.72 11.75 8.36
CA GLN A 126 17.80 10.98 9.00
C GLN A 126 18.25 9.81 8.13
N PHE A 127 17.32 9.05 7.53
CA PHE A 127 17.66 8.00 6.59
C PHE A 127 18.47 8.52 5.40
N MET A 128 18.04 9.63 4.79
CA MET A 128 18.69 10.20 3.63
C MET A 128 20.13 10.68 3.90
N THR A 129 20.50 11.03 5.15
CA THR A 129 21.91 11.37 5.50
C THR A 129 22.87 10.20 5.29
N GLY A 130 22.38 8.97 5.25
CA GLY A 130 23.19 7.77 5.03
C GLY A 130 23.47 7.46 3.56
N ILE A 131 22.91 8.22 2.63
CA ILE A 131 23.02 8.02 1.19
C ILE A 131 23.75 9.21 0.56
N GLU A 132 24.61 8.93 -0.38
CA GLU A 132 25.32 9.96 -1.14
C GLU A 132 24.34 10.77 -1.99
N PRO A 133 24.28 12.11 -1.82
CA PRO A 133 23.39 12.97 -2.61
C PRO A 133 23.61 12.80 -4.12
N GLY A 134 22.52 12.81 -4.87
CA GLY A 134 22.55 12.65 -6.33
C GLY A 134 22.92 11.24 -6.82
N SER A 135 23.20 10.27 -5.95
CA SER A 135 23.39 8.88 -6.36
C SER A 135 22.06 8.26 -6.81
N LYS A 136 22.12 7.18 -7.61
CA LYS A 136 20.92 6.45 -8.08
C LYS A 136 19.97 6.04 -6.95
N TYR A 137 20.51 5.68 -5.79
CA TYR A 137 19.68 5.32 -4.63
C TYR A 137 19.08 6.55 -3.96
N TYR A 138 19.82 7.66 -3.91
CA TYR A 138 19.32 8.92 -3.36
C TYR A 138 18.09 9.37 -4.13
N VAL A 139 18.21 9.51 -5.46
CA VAL A 139 17.11 9.95 -6.32
C VAL A 139 15.93 8.97 -6.31
N LEU A 140 16.20 7.65 -6.27
CA LEU A 140 15.13 6.66 -6.15
C LEU A 140 14.36 6.78 -4.84
N PHE A 141 15.03 6.95 -3.69
CA PHE A 141 14.34 7.09 -2.41
C PHE A 141 13.62 8.44 -2.28
N GLU A 142 14.17 9.53 -2.85
CA GLU A 142 13.45 10.81 -2.99
C GLU A 142 12.16 10.61 -3.81
N LEU A 143 12.26 9.97 -4.96
CA LEU A 143 11.10 9.68 -5.79
C LEU A 143 10.07 8.84 -5.05
N LEU A 144 10.46 7.75 -4.38
CA LEU A 144 9.55 6.89 -3.61
C LEU A 144 8.84 7.65 -2.48
N PHE A 145 9.59 8.48 -1.73
CA PHE A 145 9.00 9.21 -0.61
C PHE A 145 8.08 10.33 -1.08
N TRP A 146 8.51 11.18 -2.02
CA TRP A 146 7.75 12.37 -2.40
C TRP A 146 6.62 12.11 -3.39
N THR A 147 6.61 10.96 -4.05
CA THR A 147 5.50 10.57 -4.94
C THR A 147 4.56 9.56 -4.32
N GLY A 148 5.04 8.75 -3.37
CA GLY A 148 4.32 7.60 -2.85
C GLY A 148 4.14 6.49 -3.88
N ALA A 149 4.91 6.46 -4.96
CA ALA A 149 4.88 5.39 -5.96
C ALA A 149 5.20 4.02 -5.33
N ARG A 150 4.66 2.95 -5.90
CA ARG A 150 5.08 1.60 -5.53
C ARG A 150 6.49 1.34 -6.03
N GLU A 151 7.27 0.53 -5.33
CA GLU A 151 8.65 0.21 -5.71
C GLU A 151 8.77 -0.24 -7.18
N GLY A 152 7.89 -1.15 -7.62
CA GLY A 152 7.90 -1.60 -9.02
C GLY A 152 7.48 -0.52 -10.02
N GLU A 153 6.64 0.42 -9.64
CA GLU A 153 6.30 1.60 -10.45
C GLU A 153 7.53 2.50 -10.58
N ALA A 154 8.18 2.85 -9.47
CA ALA A 154 9.38 3.70 -9.47
C ALA A 154 10.54 3.09 -10.29
N LEU A 155 10.74 1.77 -10.18
CA LEU A 155 11.78 1.06 -10.94
C LEU A 155 11.47 0.90 -12.43
N SER A 156 10.25 1.17 -12.88
CA SER A 156 9.85 1.09 -14.28
C SER A 156 9.86 2.43 -14.99
N ILE A 157 10.07 3.56 -14.27
CA ILE A 157 10.04 4.91 -14.84
C ILE A 157 11.17 5.09 -15.87
N THR A 158 10.81 5.71 -16.98
CA THR A 158 11.70 6.11 -18.08
C THR A 158 11.64 7.62 -18.24
N PRO A 159 12.60 8.28 -18.95
CA PRO A 159 12.53 9.71 -19.24
C PRO A 159 11.19 10.13 -19.87
N ALA A 160 10.65 9.33 -20.80
CA ALA A 160 9.36 9.59 -21.46
C ALA A 160 8.15 9.63 -20.53
N ASP A 161 8.27 9.10 -19.30
CA ASP A 161 7.17 9.17 -18.31
C ASP A 161 7.14 10.49 -17.54
N ILE A 162 8.10 11.41 -17.77
CA ILE A 162 8.23 12.64 -17.00
C ILE A 162 8.06 13.85 -17.93
N ASP A 163 7.00 14.63 -17.69
CA ASP A 163 6.84 15.95 -18.32
C ASP A 163 7.57 16.97 -17.43
N PHE A 164 8.79 17.32 -17.85
CA PHE A 164 9.62 18.28 -17.12
C PHE A 164 9.15 19.73 -17.26
N GLU A 165 8.32 20.05 -18.24
CA GLU A 165 7.77 21.41 -18.41
C GLU A 165 6.62 21.63 -17.41
N ARG A 166 5.74 20.63 -17.26
CA ARG A 166 4.54 20.68 -16.41
C ARG A 166 4.73 20.10 -15.03
N ASN A 167 5.91 19.55 -14.71
CA ASN A 167 6.19 18.86 -13.46
C ASN A 167 5.26 17.66 -13.21
N LEU A 168 5.00 16.85 -14.24
CA LEU A 168 4.11 15.70 -14.16
C LEU A 168 4.90 14.40 -14.29
N LEU A 169 4.48 13.41 -13.52
CA LEU A 169 4.97 12.04 -13.60
C LEU A 169 3.81 11.10 -13.97
N HIS A 170 3.96 10.38 -15.08
CA HIS A 170 3.03 9.38 -15.56
C HIS A 170 3.40 8.00 -15.01
N ILE A 171 2.54 7.42 -14.19
CA ILE A 171 2.72 6.08 -13.63
C ILE A 171 1.77 5.13 -14.38
N ASN A 172 2.30 4.46 -15.38
CA ASN A 172 1.55 3.65 -16.34
C ASN A 172 2.09 2.22 -16.51
N LYS A 173 3.14 1.86 -15.78
CA LYS A 173 3.80 0.56 -15.84
C LYS A 173 4.39 0.13 -14.50
N THR A 174 4.75 -1.13 -14.38
CA THR A 174 5.41 -1.67 -13.19
C THR A 174 6.45 -2.72 -13.59
N TYR A 175 7.58 -2.67 -12.92
CA TYR A 175 8.68 -3.59 -13.07
C TYR A 175 8.64 -4.70 -12.03
N TYR A 176 8.99 -5.91 -12.46
CA TYR A 176 9.38 -7.01 -11.59
C TYR A 176 10.33 -7.96 -12.32
N ARG A 177 11.07 -8.79 -11.57
CA ARG A 177 11.94 -9.81 -12.14
C ARG A 177 11.31 -11.19 -11.99
N MET A 178 11.34 -11.99 -13.05
CA MET A 178 10.80 -13.35 -13.08
C MET A 178 11.72 -14.26 -13.90
N HIS A 179 12.10 -15.41 -13.36
CA HIS A 179 13.02 -16.37 -14.00
C HIS A 179 14.38 -15.77 -14.44
N GLY A 180 14.86 -14.73 -13.74
CA GLY A 180 16.10 -14.05 -14.10
C GLY A 180 15.94 -12.94 -15.13
N GLU A 181 14.75 -12.77 -15.70
CA GLU A 181 14.46 -11.75 -16.72
C GLU A 181 13.69 -10.57 -16.12
N ASP A 182 13.96 -9.39 -16.64
CA ASP A 182 13.27 -8.16 -16.31
C ASP A 182 11.95 -8.09 -17.07
N VAL A 183 10.84 -7.91 -16.35
CA VAL A 183 9.50 -7.85 -16.91
C VAL A 183 8.85 -6.52 -16.55
N ILE A 184 8.42 -5.79 -17.58
CA ILE A 184 7.63 -4.56 -17.44
C ILE A 184 6.22 -4.85 -17.94
N THR A 185 5.22 -4.54 -17.12
CA THR A 185 3.81 -4.75 -17.47
C THR A 185 2.99 -3.52 -17.16
N SER A 186 1.84 -3.39 -17.84
CA SER A 186 0.81 -2.41 -17.45
C SER A 186 0.31 -2.64 -16.02
N PRO A 187 -0.23 -1.63 -15.35
CA PRO A 187 -0.87 -1.77 -14.04
C PRO A 187 -2.00 -2.81 -14.05
N LYS A 188 -2.45 -3.22 -12.85
CA LYS A 188 -3.53 -4.20 -12.70
C LYS A 188 -4.91 -3.62 -13.00
N THR A 189 -5.09 -2.34 -12.80
CA THR A 189 -6.36 -1.62 -12.94
C THR A 189 -6.12 -0.30 -13.63
N GLU A 190 -7.16 0.24 -14.28
CA GLU A 190 -7.10 1.52 -14.98
C GLU A 190 -6.73 2.67 -14.03
N GLU A 191 -7.27 2.68 -12.81
CA GLU A 191 -6.98 3.72 -11.81
C GLU A 191 -5.52 3.70 -11.32
N SER A 192 -4.83 2.58 -11.50
CA SER A 192 -3.39 2.50 -11.22
C SER A 192 -2.56 3.23 -12.28
N ASN A 193 -3.12 3.45 -13.49
CA ASN A 193 -2.59 4.35 -14.49
C ASN A 193 -2.98 5.77 -14.11
N ARG A 194 -2.02 6.58 -13.71
CA ARG A 194 -2.26 7.91 -13.16
C ARG A 194 -1.13 8.87 -13.46
N THR A 195 -1.48 10.15 -13.50
CA THR A 195 -0.52 11.25 -13.57
C THR A 195 -0.52 12.00 -12.25
N ILE A 196 0.64 12.25 -11.71
CA ILE A 196 0.82 13.01 -10.46
C ILE A 196 1.76 14.18 -10.67
N SER A 197 1.45 15.30 -10.01
CA SER A 197 2.39 16.42 -9.97
C SER A 197 3.54 16.11 -9.03
N ILE A 198 4.76 16.43 -9.45
CA ILE A 198 5.98 16.30 -8.66
C ILE A 198 6.51 17.68 -8.22
N PRO A 199 7.14 17.78 -7.04
CA PRO A 199 7.73 19.05 -6.60
C PRO A 199 8.90 19.45 -7.49
N GLU A 200 9.13 20.77 -7.63
CA GLU A 200 10.18 21.34 -8.46
C GLU A 200 11.60 20.84 -8.08
N PHE A 201 11.88 20.69 -6.78
CA PHE A 201 13.17 20.18 -6.33
C PHE A 201 13.40 18.72 -6.78
N LEU A 202 12.35 17.87 -6.72
CA LEU A 202 12.45 16.48 -7.15
C LEU A 202 12.67 16.38 -8.67
N LYS A 203 11.97 17.24 -9.44
CA LYS A 203 12.21 17.35 -10.87
C LYS A 203 13.67 17.65 -11.18
N LYS A 204 14.25 18.68 -10.52
CA LYS A 204 15.66 19.06 -10.71
C LYS A 204 16.59 17.91 -10.36
N GLU A 205 16.36 17.22 -9.25
CA GLU A 205 17.20 16.07 -8.85
C GLU A 205 17.16 14.95 -9.90
N ILE A 206 15.98 14.67 -10.45
CA ILE A 206 15.85 13.65 -11.50
C ILE A 206 16.54 14.12 -12.79
N GLN A 207 16.36 15.38 -13.20
CA GLN A 207 17.03 15.94 -14.37
C GLN A 207 18.57 15.90 -14.23
N ASP A 208 19.09 16.34 -13.07
CA ASP A 208 20.51 16.30 -12.76
C ASP A 208 21.06 14.86 -12.74
N TYR A 209 20.27 13.91 -12.30
CA TYR A 209 20.65 12.51 -12.34
C TYR A 209 20.68 11.98 -13.78
N ILE A 210 19.63 12.20 -14.56
CA ILE A 210 19.54 11.78 -15.97
C ILE A 210 20.67 12.39 -16.80
N SER A 211 20.99 13.68 -16.60
CA SER A 211 22.05 14.36 -17.35
C SER A 211 23.45 13.73 -17.16
N ARG A 212 23.64 12.98 -16.08
CA ARG A 212 24.89 12.23 -15.78
C ARG A 212 24.88 10.79 -16.32
N LEU A 213 23.74 10.32 -16.81
CA LEU A 213 23.64 9.01 -17.47
C LEU A 213 24.03 9.18 -18.94
N TYR A 214 25.00 8.39 -19.39
CA TYR A 214 25.46 8.46 -20.77
C TYR A 214 24.36 7.96 -21.71
N GLU A 215 23.90 8.81 -22.64
CA GLU A 215 22.98 8.47 -23.73
C GLU A 215 21.80 7.59 -23.30
N LEU A 216 21.15 7.91 -22.16
CA LEU A 216 19.96 7.16 -21.71
C LEU A 216 18.80 7.36 -22.71
N PRO A 217 18.34 6.30 -23.39
CA PRO A 217 17.18 6.38 -24.28
C PRO A 217 15.91 6.76 -23.50
N GLU A 218 14.97 7.43 -24.19
CA GLU A 218 13.73 7.88 -23.56
C GLU A 218 12.84 6.73 -23.06
N ASP A 219 12.97 5.54 -23.61
CA ASP A 219 12.21 4.34 -23.27
C ASP A 219 12.96 3.39 -22.31
N GLU A 220 14.22 3.70 -21.96
CA GLU A 220 14.96 2.92 -20.98
C GLU A 220 14.69 3.38 -19.54
N ARG A 221 14.80 2.43 -18.60
CA ARG A 221 14.56 2.69 -17.18
C ARG A 221 15.61 3.61 -16.58
N ILE A 222 15.19 4.69 -15.94
CA ILE A 222 16.09 5.60 -15.20
C ILE A 222 16.83 4.84 -14.08
N PHE A 223 16.19 3.83 -13.49
CA PHE A 223 16.73 3.02 -12.39
C PHE A 223 16.86 1.54 -12.81
N PRO A 224 17.94 1.14 -13.52
CA PRO A 224 18.16 -0.25 -13.93
C PRO A 224 18.61 -1.12 -12.75
N MET A 225 17.75 -1.21 -11.72
CA MET A 225 18.00 -1.96 -10.49
C MET A 225 16.90 -3.02 -10.29
N VAL A 226 17.21 -4.04 -9.48
CA VAL A 226 16.30 -5.06 -9.04
C VAL A 226 15.80 -4.77 -7.61
N HIS A 227 14.64 -5.33 -7.24
CA HIS A 227 14.05 -5.15 -5.90
C HIS A 227 15.02 -5.50 -4.76
N GLU A 228 15.78 -6.59 -4.93
CA GLU A 228 16.72 -7.07 -3.92
C GLU A 228 17.81 -6.04 -3.63
N ALA A 229 18.28 -5.33 -4.66
CA ALA A 229 19.30 -4.29 -4.51
C ALA A 229 18.76 -3.09 -3.71
N VAL A 230 17.51 -2.68 -3.97
CA VAL A 230 16.86 -1.58 -3.24
C VAL A 230 16.64 -1.96 -1.77
N GLN A 231 16.14 -3.18 -1.51
CA GLN A 231 15.94 -3.68 -0.16
C GLN A 231 17.25 -3.82 0.62
N HIS A 232 18.30 -4.29 -0.06
CA HIS A 232 19.64 -4.40 0.55
C HIS A 232 20.18 -3.02 0.91
N LYS A 233 20.07 -2.03 0.00
CA LYS A 233 20.48 -0.65 0.26
C LYS A 233 19.71 -0.03 1.42
N LEU A 234 18.38 -0.17 1.44
CA LEU A 234 17.56 0.29 2.56
C LEU A 234 18.05 -0.29 3.90
N LYS A 235 18.31 -1.60 3.95
CA LYS A 235 18.81 -2.27 5.16
C LYS A 235 20.17 -1.72 5.61
N GLN A 236 21.11 -1.52 4.68
CA GLN A 236 22.43 -0.95 4.98
C GLN A 236 22.30 0.46 5.55
N VAL A 237 21.49 1.33 4.92
CA VAL A 237 21.33 2.72 5.36
C VAL A 237 20.63 2.79 6.71
N VAL A 238 19.60 1.98 6.95
CA VAL A 238 18.93 1.87 8.25
C VAL A 238 19.93 1.48 9.36
N GLN A 239 20.84 0.54 9.09
CA GLN A 239 21.89 0.16 10.04
C GLN A 239 22.89 1.30 10.30
N LYS A 240 23.25 2.06 9.24
CA LYS A 240 24.20 3.18 9.33
C LYS A 240 23.62 4.37 10.10
N THR A 241 22.35 4.69 9.86
CA THR A 241 21.70 5.90 10.41
C THR A 241 20.96 5.67 11.73
N GLY A 242 20.74 4.40 12.10
CA GLY A 242 19.99 4.04 13.30
C GLY A 242 18.49 4.31 13.24
N VAL A 243 17.95 4.73 12.08
CA VAL A 243 16.53 5.00 11.92
C VAL A 243 15.70 3.72 12.06
N LYS A 244 14.45 3.84 12.46
CA LYS A 244 13.51 2.71 12.60
C LYS A 244 13.42 1.87 11.32
N LYS A 245 13.55 0.54 11.47
CA LYS A 245 13.47 -0.39 10.34
C LYS A 245 12.05 -0.50 9.78
N ILE A 246 11.91 -0.19 8.50
CA ILE A 246 10.70 -0.38 7.71
C ILE A 246 11.01 -1.17 6.41
N ARG A 247 9.99 -1.53 5.65
CA ARG A 247 10.13 -2.12 4.29
C ARG A 247 10.12 -0.99 3.26
N VAL A 248 10.61 -1.25 2.05
CA VAL A 248 10.54 -0.27 0.94
C VAL A 248 9.08 0.18 0.69
N HIS A 249 8.12 -0.75 0.73
CA HIS A 249 6.70 -0.41 0.57
C HIS A 249 6.16 0.50 1.68
N ASP A 250 6.74 0.47 2.88
CA ASP A 250 6.31 1.32 4.00
C ASP A 250 6.72 2.79 3.80
N ILE A 251 7.61 3.11 2.83
CA ILE A 251 7.92 4.49 2.41
C ILE A 251 6.66 5.15 1.83
N ARG A 252 5.86 4.40 1.08
CA ARG A 252 4.55 4.88 0.59
C ARG A 252 3.58 5.14 1.74
N HIS A 253 3.62 4.36 2.82
CA HIS A 253 2.86 4.65 4.04
C HIS A 253 3.37 5.91 4.74
N SER A 254 4.69 6.16 4.69
CA SER A 254 5.30 7.39 5.21
C SER A 254 4.83 8.63 4.44
N HIS A 255 4.75 8.55 3.10
CA HIS A 255 4.18 9.61 2.27
C HIS A 255 2.72 9.90 2.63
N ALA A 256 1.90 8.85 2.80
CA ALA A 256 0.50 9.02 3.22
C ALA A 256 0.39 9.71 4.57
N ALA A 257 1.16 9.24 5.57
CA ALA A 257 1.17 9.85 6.91
C ALA A 257 1.62 11.32 6.87
N PHE A 258 2.62 11.64 6.05
CA PHE A 258 3.07 13.02 5.82
C PHE A 258 1.95 13.90 5.24
N LEU A 259 1.25 13.42 4.19
CA LEU A 259 0.15 14.16 3.57
C LEU A 259 -1.02 14.36 4.53
N ILE A 260 -1.37 13.35 5.31
CA ILE A 260 -2.42 13.43 6.33
C ILE A 260 -2.09 14.47 7.40
N ASN A 261 -0.85 14.45 7.89
CA ASN A 261 -0.36 15.48 8.84
C ASN A 261 -0.39 16.90 8.26
N LYS A 262 -0.35 17.03 6.92
CA LYS A 262 -0.51 18.32 6.22
C LYS A 262 -1.97 18.66 5.91
N GLY A 263 -2.93 17.89 6.40
CA GLY A 263 -4.36 18.14 6.21
C GLY A 263 -4.89 17.73 4.82
N VAL A 264 -4.13 16.97 4.03
CA VAL A 264 -4.59 16.54 2.71
C VAL A 264 -5.77 15.57 2.83
N GLN A 265 -6.83 15.85 2.10
CA GLN A 265 -8.05 15.06 2.15
C GLN A 265 -7.85 13.61 1.63
N PRO A 266 -8.58 12.63 2.19
CA PRO A 266 -8.47 11.22 1.80
C PRO A 266 -8.68 10.95 0.30
N LEU A 267 -9.54 11.72 -0.36
CA LEU A 267 -9.82 11.59 -1.78
C LEU A 267 -8.60 11.93 -2.64
N MET A 268 -7.90 13.01 -2.31
CA MET A 268 -6.66 13.40 -3.01
C MET A 268 -5.55 12.36 -2.82
N ILE A 269 -5.46 11.75 -1.61
CA ILE A 269 -4.53 10.66 -1.36
C ILE A 269 -4.91 9.42 -2.16
N LYS A 270 -6.20 9.08 -2.25
CA LYS A 270 -6.72 7.99 -3.09
C LYS A 270 -6.28 8.15 -4.55
N GLU A 271 -6.49 9.32 -5.12
CA GLU A 271 -6.14 9.64 -6.52
C GLU A 271 -4.62 9.56 -6.74
N ARG A 272 -3.85 10.24 -5.89
CA ARG A 272 -2.38 10.22 -5.96
C ARG A 272 -1.79 8.81 -5.88
N PHE A 273 -2.42 7.94 -5.11
CA PHE A 273 -1.99 6.54 -4.94
C PHE A 273 -2.56 5.58 -6.00
N GLY A 274 -3.55 6.00 -6.77
CA GLY A 274 -4.24 5.11 -7.71
C GLY A 274 -4.93 3.94 -6.98
N HIS A 275 -5.68 4.26 -5.92
CA HIS A 275 -6.55 3.29 -5.26
C HIS A 275 -7.90 3.25 -5.98
N THR A 276 -8.36 2.07 -6.36
CA THR A 276 -9.66 1.87 -7.02
C THR A 276 -10.82 2.34 -6.13
N ASP A 277 -10.69 2.12 -4.82
CA ASP A 277 -11.74 2.42 -3.84
C ASP A 277 -11.17 3.28 -2.71
N ILE A 278 -11.90 4.34 -2.35
CA ILE A 278 -11.55 5.22 -1.21
C ILE A 278 -11.46 4.43 0.11
N ARG A 279 -12.21 3.34 0.24
CA ARG A 279 -12.15 2.46 1.41
C ARG A 279 -10.75 1.88 1.64
N ILE A 280 -9.96 1.68 0.60
CA ILE A 280 -8.57 1.24 0.74
C ILE A 280 -7.76 2.30 1.49
N THR A 281 -7.91 3.57 1.13
CA THR A 281 -7.25 4.69 1.81
C THR A 281 -7.74 4.83 3.25
N LEU A 282 -9.05 4.84 3.47
CA LEU A 282 -9.64 5.03 4.80
C LEU A 282 -9.34 3.85 5.75
N ASN A 283 -9.45 2.60 5.27
CA ASN A 283 -9.15 1.42 6.09
C ASN A 283 -7.67 1.33 6.46
N THR A 284 -6.78 1.85 5.60
CA THR A 284 -5.34 1.82 5.82
C THR A 284 -4.86 2.98 6.67
N TYR A 285 -5.37 4.19 6.41
CA TYR A 285 -4.83 5.43 6.96
C TYR A 285 -5.83 6.22 7.82
N GLY A 286 -7.10 5.82 7.89
CA GLY A 286 -8.15 6.56 8.59
C GLY A 286 -7.80 6.85 10.05
N HIS A 287 -7.09 5.94 10.71
CA HIS A 287 -6.64 6.10 12.10
C HIS A 287 -5.54 7.15 12.30
N LEU A 288 -4.94 7.66 11.22
CA LEU A 288 -3.94 8.74 11.26
C LEU A 288 -4.58 10.13 11.15
N TYR A 289 -5.85 10.22 10.75
CA TYR A 289 -6.55 11.49 10.73
C TYR A 289 -6.86 11.92 12.18
N PRO A 290 -6.53 13.18 12.55
CA PRO A 290 -6.87 13.68 13.88
C PRO A 290 -8.39 13.70 14.06
N ASP A 291 -8.84 13.55 15.31
CA ASP A 291 -10.23 13.77 15.66
C ASP A 291 -10.55 15.27 15.51
N GLN A 292 -11.32 15.61 14.50
CA GLN A 292 -11.71 16.98 14.19
C GLN A 292 -13.05 17.38 14.80
N GLN A 293 -13.68 16.54 15.64
CA GLN A 293 -15.00 16.85 16.21
C GLN A 293 -15.02 18.17 16.97
N LYS A 294 -13.93 18.48 17.71
CA LYS A 294 -13.81 19.75 18.41
C LYS A 294 -13.71 20.93 17.43
N VAL A 295 -12.90 20.78 16.38
CA VAL A 295 -12.76 21.82 15.33
C VAL A 295 -14.08 22.08 14.63
N VAL A 296 -14.84 21.01 14.34
CA VAL A 296 -16.19 21.15 13.77
C VAL A 296 -17.14 21.85 14.74
N ALA A 297 -17.12 21.52 16.03
CA ALA A 297 -17.92 22.20 17.04
C ALA A 297 -17.58 23.69 17.13
N ASP A 298 -16.29 24.03 17.22
CA ASP A 298 -15.81 25.42 17.26
C ASP A 298 -16.23 26.20 16.00
N MET A 299 -16.15 25.60 14.81
CA MET A 299 -16.62 26.20 13.56
C MET A 299 -18.14 26.47 13.57
N LEU A 300 -18.94 25.55 14.12
CA LEU A 300 -20.38 25.71 14.24
C LEU A 300 -20.74 26.81 15.23
N ASP A 301 -20.03 26.93 16.34
CA ASP A 301 -20.20 28.01 17.30
C ASP A 301 -19.86 29.37 16.69
N ASP A 302 -18.75 29.47 15.95
CA ASP A 302 -18.36 30.70 15.24
C ASP A 302 -19.42 31.15 14.23
N GLU A 303 -20.03 30.24 13.49
CA GLU A 303 -21.07 30.55 12.50
C GLU A 303 -22.38 30.99 13.18
N ASN A 304 -22.72 30.40 14.32
CA ASN A 304 -23.89 30.79 15.11
C ASN A 304 -23.72 32.21 15.68
N ILE A 305 -22.51 32.57 16.17
CA ILE A 305 -22.21 33.93 16.65
C ILE A 305 -22.34 34.97 15.54
N LYS A 306 -21.85 34.66 14.32
CA LYS A 306 -21.99 35.58 13.17
C LYS A 306 -23.44 35.77 12.77
N SER A 307 -24.26 34.70 12.78
CA SER A 307 -25.68 34.77 12.45
C SER A 307 -26.49 35.54 13.49
N SER A 308 -26.13 35.45 14.76
CA SER A 308 -26.80 36.16 15.89
C SER A 308 -26.45 37.65 15.94
N GLY A 309 -25.25 38.07 15.47
CA GLY A 309 -24.82 39.45 15.40
C GLY A 309 -25.50 40.28 14.29
N SER A 310 -26.08 39.60 13.27
CA SER A 310 -26.71 40.29 12.13
C SER A 310 -28.17 40.71 12.36
N THR A 311 -28.80 40.32 13.49
CA THR A 311 -30.22 40.62 13.77
C THR A 311 -30.46 41.83 14.64
N ASN A 312 -29.42 42.52 15.18
CA ASN A 312 -29.58 43.63 16.12
C ASN A 312 -29.33 45.02 15.52
N ASN A 313 -29.30 45.18 14.19
CA ASN A 313 -29.13 46.53 13.59
C ASN A 313 -30.25 46.84 12.56
N ARG A 314 -31.50 46.84 13.01
CA ARG A 314 -32.62 47.49 12.33
C ARG A 314 -33.33 48.46 13.26
N SER A 315 -32.70 49.59 13.51
CA SER A 315 -33.38 50.86 13.82
C SER A 315 -32.30 51.95 13.98
N ASN A 316 -31.95 52.61 12.90
CA ASN A 316 -31.88 54.06 12.78
C ASN A 316 -31.40 54.45 11.39
N VAL A 317 -32.32 55.06 10.68
CA VAL A 317 -32.13 55.70 9.36
C VAL A 317 -31.35 57.02 9.57
N THR A 318 -30.25 57.22 8.86
CA THR A 318 -29.96 58.52 8.19
C THR A 318 -28.88 58.32 7.12
N ASN A 319 -29.09 59.04 6.04
CA ASN A 319 -28.37 59.03 4.75
C ASN A 319 -26.88 59.40 4.86
N GLY A 320 -26.09 58.85 3.91
CA GLY A 320 -24.78 59.38 3.54
C GLY A 320 -23.96 58.39 2.73
N ASP A 321 -23.70 58.77 1.47
CA ASP A 321 -22.91 58.12 0.43
C ASP A 321 -21.55 57.58 0.87
N GLU A 322 -21.11 56.48 0.33
CA GLU A 322 -19.95 56.31 -0.56
C GLU A 322 -19.46 54.85 -0.59
N SER A 323 -19.26 54.44 -1.82
CA SER A 323 -18.71 53.16 -2.28
C SER A 323 -17.27 52.90 -1.84
N THR A 324 -16.95 51.73 -1.28
CA THR A 324 -15.67 51.07 -1.52
C THR A 324 -15.80 49.55 -1.43
N ASN A 325 -15.47 48.95 -2.54
CA ASN A 325 -15.38 47.53 -2.81
C ASN A 325 -14.16 46.95 -2.09
N VAL A 326 -14.32 46.00 -1.18
CA VAL A 326 -13.22 45.27 -0.55
C VAL A 326 -13.46 43.79 -0.65
N ASN A 327 -12.58 43.15 -1.39
CA ASN A 327 -12.42 41.73 -1.67
C ASN A 327 -12.25 40.89 -0.36
N PRO A 328 -12.85 39.72 -0.22
CA PRO A 328 -12.69 38.88 0.98
C PRO A 328 -11.29 38.28 1.02
N ARG A 329 -10.61 38.50 2.14
CA ARG A 329 -9.26 38.03 2.45
C ARG A 329 -9.22 36.51 2.61
N GLN A 330 -8.23 35.89 1.97
CA GLN A 330 -7.75 34.57 2.27
C GLN A 330 -7.40 34.44 3.76
N VAL A 331 -7.92 33.42 4.40
CA VAL A 331 -7.59 33.07 5.77
C VAL A 331 -6.27 32.28 5.76
N ASP A 332 -5.25 32.88 6.36
CA ASP A 332 -3.91 32.30 6.49
C ASP A 332 -3.87 31.32 7.71
N TYR A 333 -3.79 30.02 7.42
CA TYR A 333 -3.80 28.94 8.42
C TYR A 333 -2.42 28.65 9.07
N SER A 334 -1.45 29.57 8.97
CA SER A 334 -0.06 29.24 9.31
C SER A 334 0.42 29.53 10.74
N ARG A 335 -0.44 29.96 11.70
CA ARG A 335 0.10 30.49 12.96
C ARG A 335 -0.15 29.75 14.28
N ASP A 336 -0.90 28.64 14.33
CA ASP A 336 -1.22 28.03 15.64
C ASP A 336 -0.88 26.55 15.84
N SER A 337 -0.27 25.89 14.86
CA SER A 337 0.05 24.45 14.97
C SER A 337 1.33 24.13 15.77
N SER A 338 2.13 25.12 16.15
CA SER A 338 3.43 24.87 16.78
C SER A 338 3.39 24.65 18.30
N ARG A 339 2.31 25.03 18.98
CA ARG A 339 2.19 24.88 20.45
C ARG A 339 1.48 23.61 20.91
N GLU A 340 0.63 23.02 20.07
CA GLU A 340 -0.14 21.83 20.44
C GLU A 340 0.59 20.51 20.08
N GLN A 341 1.53 20.55 19.12
CA GLN A 341 2.35 19.39 18.76
C GLN A 341 3.34 18.95 19.86
N GLN A 342 3.77 19.87 20.74
CA GLN A 342 4.60 19.51 21.90
C GLN A 342 3.82 18.77 23.00
N ARG A 343 2.52 19.03 23.15
CA ARG A 343 1.69 18.37 24.17
C ARG A 343 1.25 16.94 23.82
N ILE A 344 1.13 16.60 22.53
CA ILE A 344 0.71 15.27 22.08
C ILE A 344 1.89 14.28 22.06
N GLY A 345 3.12 14.77 21.91
CA GLY A 345 4.35 13.97 21.97
C GLY A 345 4.69 13.46 23.36
N GLU A 346 4.36 14.19 24.40
CA GLU A 346 4.73 13.85 25.78
C GLU A 346 3.74 12.88 26.48
N ASN A 347 2.48 12.82 26.06
CA ASN A 347 1.47 12.00 26.71
C ASN A 347 1.33 10.55 26.18
N SER A 348 2.11 10.14 25.18
CA SER A 348 2.02 8.77 24.63
C SER A 348 3.14 7.83 25.12
N TRP A 349 4.04 8.25 25.99
CA TRP A 349 5.23 7.49 26.40
C TRP A 349 5.27 7.03 27.87
N GLU A 350 4.32 7.45 28.72
CA GLU A 350 4.38 7.14 30.16
C GLU A 350 3.55 5.95 30.67
N ASN A 351 2.95 5.12 29.81
CA ASN A 351 2.25 3.91 30.28
C ASN A 351 2.79 2.62 29.64
N GLY A 352 3.98 2.22 30.03
CA GLY A 352 4.58 0.94 29.57
C GLY A 352 5.79 0.52 30.39
N GLY A 353 5.72 0.58 31.69
CA GLY A 353 6.75 0.03 32.55
C GLY A 353 6.17 -0.69 33.75
N ILE A 354 6.74 -1.86 34.03
CA ILE A 354 6.61 -2.69 35.22
C ILE A 354 5.59 -3.83 35.10
N TYR A 355 6.07 -5.01 34.70
CA TYR A 355 5.89 -6.25 35.45
C TYR A 355 7.17 -7.09 35.34
N GLY A 356 7.69 -7.36 36.52
CA GLY A 356 8.92 -7.96 36.88
C GLY A 356 9.02 -9.46 36.62
N THR A 357 10.22 -9.85 36.65
CA THR A 357 10.77 -11.19 36.77
C THR A 357 10.16 -11.99 37.91
N GLU A 358 9.84 -13.26 37.66
CA GLU A 358 10.28 -14.41 38.51
C GLU A 358 9.75 -15.74 37.98
N LYS A 359 10.71 -16.63 37.80
CA LYS A 359 10.83 -18.10 37.66
C LYS A 359 10.79 -18.64 36.25
#